data_8fd93e22ee5a526ae1aa3afa1d411edf
#
_entry.id   8fd93e22ee5a526ae1aa3afa1d411edf
#
_cell.length_a   1.000
_cell.length_b   1.000
_cell.length_c   1.000
_cell.angle_alpha   90.00
_cell.angle_beta   90.00
_cell.angle_gamma   90.00
#
_symmetry.space_group_name_H-M   'P 1'
#
loop_
_entity.id
_entity.type
_entity.pdbx_description
1 polymer ?
#
loop_
_entity_poly.entity_id
_entity_poly.type
_entity_poly.pdbx_seq_one_letter_code
_entity_poly.pdbx_strand_id
1 'polypeptide(L)'
;MTELSSTMQKRQYNAGMAGFFLSGICAISAGILVSILLDLYHFSYGFSGTLISIMSIGNMLALLLSGILPAKLGERATTLVLTAGYFLGYGLMALTGRPALLLTAFLAAGLAKGCAANKCTILVGQNTDDKPRAMSIMNAWFALGALLCPFLISLLGRFGPSASVFGVSAVGLLLWINFLNAGLPGKTAGASGRSGKTDLTFLKSPVFWLLALMLFCENAAEYTVNGWMVTYYKKEQILSPGLAAYVVTIQWLLSLLARLFIAFVLKPKKPYRALSLMGIGLTAAYALLLRMDSAVPALCTLGLFSFCIAGAYPMGVACVGEMMSSASVGLILAFAGVGGILFPWFVGLLSDAAGIRTGMALNLIPCAGIILIPALLTRLRGQTSQ
;
A
#
# COMPACT_ATOMS: atom_id res chain seq x y z
N MET A 1 -23.11 27.88 -8.47
CA MET A 1 -21.70 27.43 -8.42
C MET A 1 -21.42 26.45 -7.29
N THR A 2 -22.03 26.57 -6.12
CA THR A 2 -21.82 25.70 -4.93
C THR A 2 -22.25 24.24 -5.11
N GLU A 3 -23.42 23.97 -5.76
CA GLU A 3 -23.90 22.57 -5.92
C GLU A 3 -23.09 21.75 -6.93
N LEU A 4 -22.68 22.33 -8.04
CA LEU A 4 -21.81 21.66 -9.02
C LEU A 4 -20.43 21.31 -8.43
N SER A 5 -19.90 22.18 -7.55
CA SER A 5 -18.65 21.91 -6.81
C SER A 5 -18.81 20.74 -5.85
N SER A 6 -19.91 20.70 -5.09
CA SER A 6 -20.22 19.60 -4.15
C SER A 6 -20.40 18.25 -4.86
N THR A 7 -21.11 18.24 -6.01
CA THR A 7 -21.30 17.03 -6.81
C THR A 7 -19.98 16.49 -7.36
N MET A 8 -19.08 17.37 -7.82
CA MET A 8 -17.77 17.00 -8.33
C MET A 8 -16.88 16.43 -7.22
N GLN A 9 -16.83 17.06 -6.04
CA GLN A 9 -16.09 16.58 -4.88
C GLN A 9 -16.55 15.19 -4.46
N LYS A 10 -17.87 14.96 -4.35
CA LYS A 10 -18.44 13.65 -4.03
C LYS A 10 -18.09 12.59 -5.09
N ARG A 11 -18.12 12.95 -6.37
CA ARG A 11 -17.74 12.07 -7.48
C ARG A 11 -16.27 11.67 -7.39
N GLN A 12 -15.38 12.61 -7.13
CA GLN A 12 -13.93 12.35 -6.97
C GLN A 12 -13.65 11.50 -5.74
N TYR A 13 -14.30 11.78 -4.62
CA TYR A 13 -14.19 10.99 -3.40
C TYR A 13 -14.61 9.54 -3.64
N ASN A 14 -15.79 9.32 -4.23
CA ASN A 14 -16.28 7.97 -4.53
C ASN A 14 -15.38 7.24 -5.55
N ALA A 15 -14.85 7.95 -6.54
CA ALA A 15 -13.89 7.37 -7.50
C ALA A 15 -12.59 6.94 -6.83
N GLY A 16 -12.11 7.69 -5.84
CA GLY A 16 -10.96 7.32 -5.03
C GLY A 16 -11.21 6.04 -4.21
N MET A 17 -12.37 5.95 -3.54
CA MET A 17 -12.76 4.77 -2.75
C MET A 17 -12.91 3.51 -3.61
N ALA A 18 -13.70 3.59 -4.70
CA ALA A 18 -13.91 2.48 -5.63
C ALA A 18 -12.61 2.08 -6.34
N GLY A 19 -11.82 3.08 -6.75
CA GLY A 19 -10.52 2.83 -7.39
C GLY A 19 -9.56 2.08 -6.47
N PHE A 20 -9.54 2.39 -5.17
CA PHE A 20 -8.65 1.70 -4.23
C PHE A 20 -9.11 0.28 -3.92
N PHE A 21 -10.41 0.01 -3.87
CA PHE A 21 -10.97 -1.34 -3.81
C PHE A 21 -10.53 -2.20 -5.02
N LEU A 22 -10.74 -1.69 -6.24
CA LEU A 22 -10.34 -2.39 -7.46
C LEU A 22 -8.82 -2.58 -7.55
N SER A 23 -8.05 -1.56 -7.09
CA SER A 23 -6.60 -1.66 -7.00
C SER A 23 -6.15 -2.73 -6.00
N GLY A 24 -6.90 -2.97 -4.92
CA GLY A 24 -6.64 -4.06 -3.96
C GLY A 24 -6.67 -5.43 -4.63
N ILE A 25 -7.68 -5.69 -5.46
CA ILE A 25 -7.77 -6.93 -6.23
C ILE A 25 -6.56 -7.07 -7.18
N CYS A 26 -6.29 -6.04 -7.99
CA CYS A 26 -5.20 -6.05 -8.96
C CYS A 26 -3.82 -6.15 -8.29
N ALA A 27 -3.59 -5.47 -7.18
CA ALA A 27 -2.28 -5.43 -6.53
C ALA A 27 -1.87 -6.76 -5.91
N ILE A 28 -2.83 -7.48 -5.31
CA ILE A 28 -2.57 -8.77 -4.65
C ILE A 28 -2.54 -9.94 -5.63
N SER A 29 -3.21 -9.81 -6.77
CA SER A 29 -3.23 -10.86 -7.79
C SER A 29 -1.85 -11.24 -8.31
N ALA A 30 -0.89 -10.30 -8.33
CA ALA A 30 0.42 -10.52 -8.94
C ALA A 30 1.14 -11.76 -8.40
N GLY A 31 1.14 -11.97 -7.09
CA GLY A 31 1.77 -13.14 -6.48
C GLY A 31 1.11 -14.47 -6.89
N ILE A 32 -0.23 -14.47 -6.98
CA ILE A 32 -0.99 -15.66 -7.40
C ILE A 32 -0.77 -15.91 -8.91
N LEU A 33 -0.81 -14.85 -9.72
CA LEU A 33 -0.61 -14.96 -11.17
C LEU A 33 0.80 -15.41 -11.53
N VAL A 34 1.82 -14.97 -10.79
CA VAL A 34 3.19 -15.48 -10.96
C VAL A 34 3.25 -16.99 -10.74
N SER A 35 2.56 -17.53 -9.73
CA SER A 35 2.49 -18.98 -9.52
C SER A 35 1.80 -19.68 -10.69
N ILE A 36 0.68 -19.15 -11.17
CA ILE A 36 -0.03 -19.70 -12.34
C ILE A 36 0.86 -19.69 -13.59
N LEU A 37 1.58 -18.60 -13.84
CA LEU A 37 2.48 -18.49 -15.01
C LEU A 37 3.70 -19.40 -14.89
N LEU A 38 4.22 -19.58 -13.67
CA LEU A 38 5.30 -20.52 -13.39
C LEU A 38 4.90 -21.97 -13.76
N ASP A 39 3.73 -22.37 -13.31
CA ASP A 39 3.21 -23.71 -13.61
C ASP A 39 2.86 -23.90 -15.10
N LEU A 40 2.28 -22.85 -15.73
CA LEU A 40 1.83 -22.91 -17.13
C LEU A 40 3.00 -22.91 -18.13
N TYR A 41 4.06 -22.14 -17.86
CA TYR A 41 5.18 -21.93 -18.78
C TYR A 41 6.50 -22.55 -18.29
N HIS A 42 6.47 -23.27 -17.14
CA HIS A 42 7.63 -23.91 -16.52
C HIS A 42 8.82 -22.97 -16.29
N PHE A 43 8.52 -21.74 -15.82
CA PHE A 43 9.56 -20.77 -15.51
C PHE A 43 10.36 -21.17 -14.26
N SER A 44 11.60 -20.67 -14.18
CA SER A 44 12.40 -20.80 -12.95
C SER A 44 11.88 -19.91 -11.84
N TYR A 45 12.10 -20.28 -10.58
CA TYR A 45 11.79 -19.43 -9.42
C TYR A 45 12.52 -18.08 -9.49
N GLY A 46 13.76 -18.06 -10.00
CA GLY A 46 14.52 -16.83 -10.19
C GLY A 46 13.86 -15.86 -11.16
N PHE A 47 13.32 -16.36 -12.29
CA PHE A 47 12.57 -15.52 -13.22
C PHE A 47 11.26 -15.02 -12.62
N SER A 48 10.56 -15.85 -11.86
CA SER A 48 9.34 -15.46 -11.14
C SER A 48 9.62 -14.35 -10.12
N GLY A 49 10.73 -14.43 -9.38
CA GLY A 49 11.19 -13.36 -8.50
C GLY A 49 11.50 -12.07 -9.26
N THR A 50 12.10 -12.17 -10.45
CA THR A 50 12.38 -11.02 -11.32
C THR A 50 11.10 -10.31 -11.77
N LEU A 51 10.03 -11.06 -12.07
CA LEU A 51 8.73 -10.48 -12.43
C LEU A 51 8.15 -9.64 -11.29
N ILE A 52 8.19 -10.14 -10.05
CA ILE A 52 7.72 -9.41 -8.86
C ILE A 52 8.59 -8.18 -8.60
N SER A 53 9.90 -8.30 -8.78
CA SER A 53 10.84 -7.18 -8.58
C SER A 53 10.61 -6.07 -9.59
N ILE A 54 10.41 -6.40 -10.87
CA ILE A 54 10.15 -5.39 -11.92
C ILE A 54 8.81 -4.68 -11.70
N MET A 55 7.78 -5.40 -11.19
CA MET A 55 6.51 -4.78 -10.78
C MET A 55 6.71 -3.80 -9.61
N SER A 56 7.55 -4.15 -8.66
CA SER A 56 7.87 -3.28 -7.51
C SER A 56 8.64 -2.03 -7.96
N ILE A 57 9.57 -2.17 -8.89
CA ILE A 57 10.26 -1.04 -9.53
C ILE A 57 9.25 -0.14 -10.26
N GLY A 58 8.34 -0.73 -11.05
CA GLY A 58 7.27 0.02 -11.72
C GLY A 58 6.38 0.79 -10.74
N ASN A 59 6.00 0.16 -9.63
CA ASN A 59 5.22 0.80 -8.57
C ASN A 59 5.96 2.02 -7.98
N MET A 60 7.23 1.89 -7.66
CA MET A 60 8.02 3.00 -7.11
C MET A 60 8.23 4.12 -8.14
N LEU A 61 8.52 3.78 -9.38
CA LEU A 61 8.62 4.76 -10.47
C LEU A 61 7.30 5.52 -10.67
N ALA A 62 6.16 4.84 -10.65
CA ALA A 62 4.86 5.49 -10.83
C ALA A 62 4.49 6.42 -9.68
N LEU A 63 4.86 6.10 -8.45
CA LEU A 63 4.67 7.00 -7.31
C LEU A 63 5.39 8.34 -7.54
N LEU A 64 6.61 8.31 -8.05
CA LEU A 64 7.38 9.50 -8.42
C LEU A 64 6.81 10.19 -9.66
N LEU A 65 6.56 9.42 -10.72
CA LEU A 65 6.05 9.94 -12.00
C LEU A 65 4.67 10.58 -11.85
N SER A 66 3.78 10.01 -11.04
CA SER A 66 2.46 10.60 -10.79
C SER A 66 2.51 11.91 -10.01
N GLY A 67 3.66 12.25 -9.41
CA GLY A 67 3.92 13.57 -8.84
C GLY A 67 4.44 14.60 -9.86
N ILE A 68 5.14 14.15 -10.90
CA ILE A 68 5.88 15.02 -11.83
C ILE A 68 5.13 15.17 -13.17
N LEU A 69 4.63 14.07 -13.72
CA LEU A 69 3.97 14.04 -15.04
C LEU A 69 2.72 14.92 -15.16
N PRO A 70 1.88 15.11 -14.11
CA PRO A 70 0.72 15.98 -14.21
C PRO A 70 1.03 17.41 -14.64
N ALA A 71 2.22 17.93 -14.29
CA ALA A 71 2.67 19.24 -14.70
C ALA A 71 2.85 19.34 -16.24
N LYS A 72 3.19 18.22 -16.91
CA LYS A 72 3.44 18.18 -18.36
C LYS A 72 2.21 17.71 -19.15
N LEU A 73 1.55 16.65 -18.70
CA LEU A 73 0.47 15.96 -19.42
C LEU A 73 -0.94 16.33 -18.92
N GLY A 74 -1.03 16.92 -17.72
CA GLY A 74 -2.29 17.09 -16.99
C GLY A 74 -2.62 15.86 -16.14
N GLU A 75 -3.42 16.07 -15.11
CA GLU A 75 -3.81 15.03 -14.12
C GLU A 75 -4.54 13.87 -14.78
N ARG A 76 -5.52 14.18 -15.65
CA ARG A 76 -6.34 13.17 -16.33
C ARG A 76 -5.51 12.27 -17.23
N ALA A 77 -4.69 12.85 -18.11
CA ALA A 77 -3.88 12.07 -19.05
C ALA A 77 -2.85 11.19 -18.30
N THR A 78 -2.13 11.76 -17.32
CA THR A 78 -1.19 11.01 -16.49
C THR A 78 -1.85 9.81 -15.81
N THR A 79 -3.01 10.03 -15.18
CA THR A 79 -3.73 8.96 -14.47
C THR A 79 -4.18 7.87 -15.43
N LEU A 80 -4.79 8.23 -16.57
CA LEU A 80 -5.30 7.26 -17.53
C LEU A 80 -4.18 6.46 -18.20
N VAL A 81 -3.07 7.11 -18.58
CA VAL A 81 -1.92 6.44 -19.22
C VAL A 81 -1.28 5.44 -18.26
N LEU A 82 -0.99 5.85 -17.02
CA LEU A 82 -0.32 4.96 -16.08
C LEU A 82 -1.24 3.84 -15.60
N THR A 83 -2.52 4.11 -15.29
CA THR A 83 -3.45 3.08 -14.80
C THR A 83 -3.91 2.11 -15.88
N ALA A 84 -3.77 2.44 -17.17
CA ALA A 84 -3.96 1.50 -18.27
C ALA A 84 -3.03 0.28 -18.16
N GLY A 85 -1.90 0.42 -17.49
CA GLY A 85 -0.96 -0.68 -17.22
C GLY A 85 -1.57 -1.87 -16.49
N TYR A 86 -2.65 -1.71 -15.71
CA TYR A 86 -3.33 -2.84 -15.09
C TYR A 86 -4.03 -3.72 -16.15
N PHE A 87 -4.94 -3.15 -16.95
CA PHE A 87 -5.69 -3.97 -17.90
C PHE A 87 -4.83 -4.41 -19.09
N LEU A 88 -3.94 -3.56 -19.60
CA LEU A 88 -3.03 -3.93 -20.68
C LEU A 88 -1.96 -4.93 -20.21
N GLY A 89 -1.38 -4.70 -19.03
CA GLY A 89 -0.37 -5.59 -18.47
C GLY A 89 -0.94 -6.99 -18.18
N TYR A 90 -2.03 -7.07 -17.42
CA TYR A 90 -2.65 -8.37 -17.15
C TYR A 90 -3.24 -9.02 -18.41
N GLY A 91 -3.80 -8.24 -19.34
CA GLY A 91 -4.24 -8.74 -20.63
C GLY A 91 -3.08 -9.35 -21.43
N LEU A 92 -1.93 -8.70 -21.45
CA LEU A 92 -0.72 -9.24 -22.11
C LEU A 92 -0.21 -10.51 -21.42
N MET A 93 -0.23 -10.58 -20.08
CA MET A 93 0.12 -11.79 -19.32
C MET A 93 -0.78 -12.99 -19.66
N ALA A 94 -2.06 -12.74 -19.99
CA ALA A 94 -2.99 -13.79 -20.39
C ALA A 94 -2.73 -14.35 -21.79
N LEU A 95 -2.06 -13.56 -22.65
CA LEU A 95 -1.88 -13.85 -24.08
C LEU A 95 -0.52 -14.46 -24.42
N THR A 96 0.48 -14.34 -23.54
CA THR A 96 1.86 -14.71 -23.89
C THR A 96 2.67 -15.25 -22.72
N GLY A 97 3.50 -16.25 -23.01
CA GLY A 97 4.56 -16.74 -22.12
C GLY A 97 5.96 -16.25 -22.47
N ARG A 98 6.10 -15.29 -23.42
CA ARG A 98 7.43 -14.77 -23.80
C ARG A 98 8.01 -13.92 -22.66
N PRO A 99 9.22 -14.24 -22.13
CA PRO A 99 9.81 -13.59 -20.97
C PRO A 99 9.89 -12.06 -21.10
N ALA A 100 10.33 -11.53 -22.24
CA ALA A 100 10.44 -10.08 -22.47
C ALA A 100 9.09 -9.35 -22.39
N LEU A 101 8.02 -9.96 -22.93
CA LEU A 101 6.68 -9.39 -22.86
C LEU A 101 6.09 -9.47 -21.47
N LEU A 102 6.40 -10.53 -20.70
CA LEU A 102 5.99 -10.63 -19.30
C LEU A 102 6.68 -9.58 -18.44
N LEU A 103 7.98 -9.31 -18.64
CA LEU A 103 8.69 -8.24 -17.93
C LEU A 103 8.02 -6.87 -18.18
N THR A 104 7.70 -6.56 -19.46
CA THR A 104 6.99 -5.31 -19.78
C THR A 104 5.58 -5.26 -19.18
N ALA A 105 4.86 -6.37 -19.16
CA ALA A 105 3.53 -6.48 -18.58
C ALA A 105 3.54 -6.26 -17.06
N PHE A 106 4.49 -6.87 -16.34
CA PHE A 106 4.65 -6.67 -14.89
C PHE A 106 5.12 -5.24 -14.56
N LEU A 107 6.00 -4.65 -15.37
CA LEU A 107 6.37 -3.24 -15.22
C LEU A 107 5.15 -2.34 -15.38
N ALA A 108 4.33 -2.56 -16.42
CA ALA A 108 3.12 -1.78 -16.67
C ALA A 108 2.09 -1.92 -15.52
N ALA A 109 1.89 -3.15 -15.02
CA ALA A 109 1.02 -3.38 -13.85
C ALA A 109 1.57 -2.69 -12.60
N GLY A 110 2.90 -2.67 -12.40
CA GLY A 110 3.56 -1.92 -11.34
C GLY A 110 3.34 -0.41 -11.44
N LEU A 111 3.50 0.15 -12.63
CA LEU A 111 3.22 1.56 -12.90
C LEU A 111 1.75 1.91 -12.57
N ALA A 112 0.82 1.05 -12.94
CA ALA A 112 -0.59 1.24 -12.62
C ALA A 112 -0.86 1.20 -11.13
N LYS A 113 -0.23 0.27 -10.39
CA LYS A 113 -0.34 0.14 -8.93
C LYS A 113 0.08 1.42 -8.22
N GLY A 114 1.24 1.95 -8.53
CA GLY A 114 1.76 3.16 -7.88
C GLY A 114 0.92 4.40 -8.22
N CYS A 115 0.51 4.55 -9.48
CA CYS A 115 -0.35 5.65 -9.90
C CYS A 115 -1.73 5.58 -9.22
N ALA A 116 -2.36 4.41 -9.14
CA ALA A 116 -3.65 4.22 -8.49
C ALA A 116 -3.56 4.55 -6.99
N ALA A 117 -2.51 4.07 -6.29
CA ALA A 117 -2.29 4.36 -4.88
C ALA A 117 -2.17 5.87 -4.62
N ASN A 118 -1.32 6.56 -5.39
CA ASN A 118 -1.17 8.02 -5.30
C ASN A 118 -2.50 8.74 -5.58
N LYS A 119 -3.15 8.42 -6.71
CA LYS A 119 -4.34 9.13 -7.16
C LYS A 119 -5.53 8.93 -6.22
N CYS A 120 -5.80 7.71 -5.76
CA CYS A 120 -6.87 7.46 -4.80
C CYS A 120 -6.64 8.23 -3.49
N THR A 121 -5.39 8.22 -2.98
CA THR A 121 -5.03 8.97 -1.77
C THR A 121 -5.34 10.46 -1.92
N ILE A 122 -4.98 11.06 -3.06
CA ILE A 122 -5.24 12.47 -3.33
C ILE A 122 -6.73 12.76 -3.46
N LEU A 123 -7.45 11.97 -4.27
CA LEU A 123 -8.89 12.17 -4.49
C LEU A 123 -9.69 12.08 -3.19
N VAL A 124 -9.35 11.12 -2.32
CA VAL A 124 -10.01 10.98 -1.02
C VAL A 124 -9.57 12.09 -0.07
N GLY A 125 -8.27 12.35 0.04
CA GLY A 125 -7.73 13.29 1.02
C GLY A 125 -8.07 14.75 0.74
N GLN A 126 -8.26 15.15 -0.52
CA GLN A 126 -8.64 16.52 -0.91
C GLN A 126 -10.13 16.78 -0.83
N ASN A 127 -10.97 15.73 -0.87
CA ASN A 127 -12.43 15.85 -0.90
C ASN A 127 -13.09 15.38 0.40
N THR A 128 -12.41 15.54 1.53
CA THR A 128 -12.92 15.20 2.88
C THR A 128 -12.34 16.14 3.94
N ASP A 129 -13.16 16.45 4.95
CA ASP A 129 -12.75 17.20 6.12
C ASP A 129 -12.10 16.28 7.18
N ASP A 130 -12.58 15.04 7.29
CA ASP A 130 -12.06 14.02 8.22
C ASP A 130 -11.10 13.08 7.49
N LYS A 131 -9.87 13.56 7.22
CA LYS A 131 -8.84 12.81 6.50
C LYS A 131 -8.47 11.50 7.18
N PRO A 132 -8.22 11.41 8.50
CA PRO A 132 -7.86 10.15 9.15
C PRO A 132 -8.91 9.06 8.97
N ARG A 133 -10.18 9.41 9.14
CA ARG A 133 -11.30 8.49 8.93
C ARG A 133 -11.41 8.04 7.49
N ALA A 134 -11.37 8.98 6.55
CA ALA A 134 -11.51 8.69 5.13
C ALA A 134 -10.36 7.81 4.61
N MET A 135 -9.11 8.07 5.03
CA MET A 135 -7.96 7.23 4.70
C MET A 135 -8.10 5.82 5.27
N SER A 136 -8.58 5.69 6.52
CA SER A 136 -8.81 4.38 7.12
C SER A 136 -9.88 3.58 6.37
N ILE A 137 -10.99 4.21 5.98
CA ILE A 137 -12.05 3.59 5.17
C ILE A 137 -11.51 3.21 3.79
N MET A 138 -10.76 4.08 3.14
CA MET A 138 -10.16 3.80 1.84
C MET A 138 -9.24 2.58 1.89
N ASN A 139 -8.40 2.49 2.92
CA ASN A 139 -7.53 1.33 3.12
C ASN A 139 -8.31 0.05 3.51
N ALA A 140 -9.46 0.18 4.18
CA ALA A 140 -10.36 -0.95 4.40
C ALA A 140 -10.96 -1.46 3.09
N TRP A 141 -11.35 -0.59 2.16
CA TRP A 141 -11.78 -0.97 0.81
C TRP A 141 -10.68 -1.70 0.04
N PHE A 142 -9.42 -1.24 0.13
CA PHE A 142 -8.28 -1.97 -0.45
C PHE A 142 -8.13 -3.38 0.14
N ALA A 143 -8.17 -3.48 1.46
CA ALA A 143 -8.06 -4.77 2.15
C ALA A 143 -9.21 -5.73 1.79
N LEU A 144 -10.43 -5.21 1.62
CA LEU A 144 -11.57 -5.99 1.12
C LEU A 144 -11.33 -6.49 -0.32
N GLY A 145 -10.82 -5.63 -1.20
CA GLY A 145 -10.42 -6.02 -2.55
C GLY A 145 -9.34 -7.10 -2.54
N ALA A 146 -8.32 -6.93 -1.71
CA ALA A 146 -7.25 -7.91 -1.52
C ALA A 146 -7.77 -9.27 -1.04
N LEU A 147 -8.73 -9.28 -0.12
CA LEU A 147 -9.36 -10.49 0.40
C LEU A 147 -10.21 -11.20 -0.67
N LEU A 148 -10.89 -10.47 -1.54
CA LEU A 148 -11.72 -11.04 -2.60
C LEU A 148 -10.90 -11.55 -3.80
N CYS A 149 -9.66 -11.10 -3.98
CA CYS A 149 -8.81 -11.46 -5.11
C CYS A 149 -8.62 -12.98 -5.29
N PRO A 150 -8.22 -13.77 -4.27
CA PRO A 150 -8.05 -15.22 -4.41
C PRO A 150 -9.34 -15.93 -4.83
N PHE A 151 -10.49 -15.49 -4.31
CA PHE A 151 -11.80 -16.05 -4.67
C PHE A 151 -12.13 -15.80 -6.14
N LEU A 152 -11.90 -14.58 -6.62
CA LEU A 152 -12.07 -14.24 -8.03
C LEU A 152 -11.19 -15.11 -8.94
N ILE A 153 -9.91 -15.21 -8.61
CA ILE A 153 -8.95 -16.02 -9.39
C ILE A 153 -9.34 -17.50 -9.37
N SER A 154 -9.71 -18.04 -8.22
CA SER A 154 -10.14 -19.44 -8.07
C SER A 154 -11.43 -19.73 -8.84
N LEU A 155 -12.41 -18.82 -8.79
CA LEU A 155 -13.68 -18.96 -9.53
C LEU A 155 -13.44 -19.00 -11.04
N LEU A 156 -12.64 -18.08 -11.55
CA LEU A 156 -12.34 -17.99 -12.99
C LEU A 156 -11.37 -19.06 -13.44
N GLY A 157 -10.52 -19.58 -12.56
CA GLY A 157 -9.59 -20.68 -12.82
C GLY A 157 -10.29 -21.98 -13.23
N ARG A 158 -11.58 -22.13 -12.92
CA ARG A 158 -12.42 -23.26 -13.41
C ARG A 158 -12.58 -23.26 -14.93
N PHE A 159 -12.40 -22.11 -15.57
CA PHE A 159 -12.47 -21.95 -17.03
C PHE A 159 -11.08 -21.96 -17.69
N GLY A 160 -10.03 -22.22 -16.91
CA GLY A 160 -8.64 -22.29 -17.33
C GLY A 160 -7.75 -21.19 -16.74
N PRO A 161 -6.41 -21.39 -16.74
CA PRO A 161 -5.47 -20.46 -16.15
C PRO A 161 -5.54 -19.04 -16.76
N SER A 162 -5.65 -18.94 -18.08
CA SER A 162 -5.76 -17.66 -18.79
C SER A 162 -7.03 -16.89 -18.42
N ALA A 163 -8.14 -17.59 -18.09
CA ALA A 163 -9.39 -16.94 -17.67
C ALA A 163 -9.21 -16.18 -16.34
N SER A 164 -8.43 -16.71 -15.40
CA SER A 164 -8.09 -16.00 -14.16
C SER A 164 -7.33 -14.71 -14.44
N VAL A 165 -6.37 -14.75 -15.35
CA VAL A 165 -5.56 -13.57 -15.71
C VAL A 165 -6.40 -12.52 -16.43
N PHE A 166 -7.26 -12.95 -17.38
CA PHE A 166 -8.22 -12.05 -18.05
C PHE A 166 -9.24 -11.44 -17.07
N GLY A 167 -9.66 -12.20 -16.06
CA GLY A 167 -10.53 -11.66 -15.01
C GLY A 167 -9.90 -10.51 -14.24
N VAL A 168 -8.63 -10.63 -13.89
CA VAL A 168 -7.88 -9.54 -13.25
C VAL A 168 -7.69 -8.36 -14.22
N SER A 169 -7.44 -8.63 -15.50
CA SER A 169 -7.39 -7.60 -16.55
C SER A 169 -8.72 -6.85 -16.65
N ALA A 170 -9.86 -7.54 -16.60
CA ALA A 170 -11.19 -6.91 -16.59
C ALA A 170 -11.39 -6.00 -15.36
N VAL A 171 -10.94 -6.41 -14.17
CA VAL A 171 -10.95 -5.55 -12.98
C VAL A 171 -10.06 -4.31 -13.20
N GLY A 172 -8.89 -4.47 -13.79
CA GLY A 172 -8.02 -3.36 -14.20
C GLY A 172 -8.69 -2.39 -15.17
N LEU A 173 -9.48 -2.90 -16.12
CA LEU A 173 -10.29 -2.09 -17.04
C LEU A 173 -11.39 -1.33 -16.29
N LEU A 174 -12.08 -1.96 -15.34
CA LEU A 174 -13.08 -1.28 -14.51
C LEU A 174 -12.44 -0.14 -13.70
N LEU A 175 -11.25 -0.35 -13.15
CA LEU A 175 -10.49 0.71 -12.47
C LEU A 175 -10.16 1.85 -13.42
N TRP A 176 -9.71 1.56 -14.63
CA TRP A 176 -9.42 2.57 -15.64
C TRP A 176 -10.66 3.37 -16.03
N ILE A 177 -11.80 2.71 -16.25
CA ILE A 177 -13.10 3.35 -16.52
C ILE A 177 -13.55 4.22 -15.33
N ASN A 178 -13.34 3.77 -14.11
CA ASN A 178 -13.61 4.55 -12.91
C ASN A 178 -12.84 5.87 -12.91
N PHE A 179 -11.55 5.86 -13.24
CA PHE A 179 -10.77 7.10 -13.35
C PHE A 179 -11.14 7.96 -14.58
N LEU A 180 -11.52 7.33 -15.70
CA LEU A 180 -12.02 8.05 -16.87
C LEU A 180 -13.23 8.91 -16.49
N ASN A 181 -14.08 8.38 -15.62
CA ASN A 181 -15.31 9.02 -15.14
C ASN A 181 -15.12 9.85 -13.86
N ALA A 182 -13.95 9.92 -13.24
CA ALA A 182 -13.72 10.60 -11.96
C ALA A 182 -13.80 12.14 -12.04
N GLY A 183 -13.89 12.71 -13.22
CA GLY A 183 -13.90 14.18 -13.39
C GLY A 183 -12.53 14.82 -13.07
N LEU A 184 -11.45 14.12 -13.42
CA LEU A 184 -10.09 14.65 -13.25
C LEU A 184 -9.84 15.83 -14.17
N PRO A 185 -9.17 16.90 -13.69
CA PRO A 185 -8.87 18.06 -14.52
C PRO A 185 -7.94 17.69 -15.68
N GLY A 186 -8.36 18.11 -16.88
CA GLY A 186 -7.52 18.02 -18.07
C GLY A 186 -6.45 19.12 -18.09
N LYS A 187 -5.59 19.09 -19.09
CA LYS A 187 -4.69 20.20 -19.37
C LYS A 187 -5.51 21.36 -19.91
N THR A 188 -5.69 22.41 -19.12
CA THR A 188 -6.40 23.62 -19.59
C THR A 188 -5.48 24.36 -20.57
N ALA A 189 -5.94 24.54 -21.80
CA ALA A 189 -5.21 25.22 -22.89
C ALA A 189 -4.82 26.68 -22.58
N GLY A 190 -5.36 27.27 -21.50
CA GLY A 190 -5.08 28.62 -21.03
C GLY A 190 -4.08 28.72 -19.87
N ALA A 191 -3.61 27.60 -19.33
CA ALA A 191 -2.65 27.56 -18.21
C ALA A 191 -1.18 27.66 -18.67
N SER A 192 -0.93 28.04 -19.93
CA SER A 192 0.44 28.29 -20.44
C SER A 192 1.17 29.45 -19.73
N GLY A 193 0.50 30.20 -18.86
CA GLY A 193 1.10 31.27 -18.05
C GLY A 193 1.44 30.90 -16.60
N ARG A 194 0.88 29.80 -16.10
CA ARG A 194 1.37 29.12 -14.88
C ARG A 194 2.08 27.85 -15.32
N SER A 195 3.30 28.01 -15.84
CA SER A 195 4.30 26.94 -15.87
C SER A 195 4.27 26.27 -14.50
N GLY A 196 3.55 25.17 -14.41
CA GLY A 196 3.35 24.47 -13.14
C GLY A 196 4.67 23.84 -12.77
N LYS A 197 5.58 24.66 -12.22
CA LYS A 197 6.66 24.13 -11.39
C LYS A 197 5.94 23.30 -10.33
N THR A 198 6.20 22.01 -10.33
CA THR A 198 5.74 21.14 -9.25
C THR A 198 6.11 21.85 -7.97
N ASP A 199 5.11 22.22 -7.16
CA ASP A 199 5.38 22.89 -5.90
C ASP A 199 6.15 21.88 -5.01
N LEU A 200 7.43 22.15 -4.83
CA LEU A 200 8.35 21.34 -4.03
C LEU A 200 8.66 22.03 -2.68
N THR A 201 7.92 23.04 -2.30
CA THR A 201 8.13 23.77 -1.03
C THR A 201 8.01 22.86 0.18
N PHE A 202 7.20 21.79 0.09
CA PHE A 202 7.08 20.77 1.14
C PHE A 202 8.42 20.07 1.46
N LEU A 203 9.37 20.00 0.52
CA LEU A 203 10.71 19.41 0.75
C LEU A 203 11.52 20.18 1.79
N LYS A 204 11.22 21.46 1.99
CA LYS A 204 11.87 22.30 3.02
C LYS A 204 11.27 22.07 4.42
N SER A 205 10.13 21.40 4.51
CA SER A 205 9.44 21.15 5.78
C SER A 205 10.05 19.95 6.52
N PRO A 206 10.60 20.13 7.73
CA PRO A 206 11.07 19.01 8.54
C PRO A 206 9.93 18.07 8.94
N VAL A 207 8.70 18.57 9.04
CA VAL A 207 7.50 17.79 9.33
C VAL A 207 7.23 16.77 8.19
N PHE A 208 7.44 17.17 6.95
CA PHE A 208 7.31 16.25 5.80
C PHE A 208 8.26 15.05 5.91
N TRP A 209 9.54 15.31 6.19
CA TRP A 209 10.55 14.26 6.29
C TRP A 209 10.35 13.36 7.51
N LEU A 210 9.89 13.91 8.62
CA LEU A 210 9.53 13.10 9.79
C LEU A 210 8.32 12.20 9.50
N LEU A 211 7.31 12.69 8.77
CA LEU A 211 6.19 11.87 8.33
C LEU A 211 6.63 10.80 7.33
N ALA A 212 7.51 11.13 6.40
CA ALA A 212 8.08 10.17 5.45
C ALA A 212 8.85 9.07 6.19
N LEU A 213 9.68 9.43 7.17
CA LEU A 213 10.42 8.48 8.00
C LEU A 213 9.48 7.62 8.86
N MET A 214 8.40 8.18 9.39
CA MET A 214 7.40 7.43 10.13
C MET A 214 6.72 6.37 9.25
N LEU A 215 6.33 6.75 8.01
CA LEU A 215 5.74 5.82 7.05
C LEU A 215 6.75 4.79 6.52
N PHE A 216 8.02 5.16 6.41
CA PHE A 216 9.11 4.21 6.15
C PHE A 216 9.18 3.15 7.26
N CYS A 217 9.18 3.57 8.52
CA CYS A 217 9.20 2.65 9.66
C CYS A 217 7.95 1.75 9.69
N GLU A 218 6.80 2.30 9.36
CA GLU A 218 5.55 1.55 9.33
C GLU A 218 5.57 0.47 8.25
N ASN A 219 5.94 0.82 7.00
CA ASN A 219 6.09 -0.17 5.94
C ASN A 219 7.18 -1.21 6.26
N ALA A 220 8.31 -0.77 6.83
CA ALA A 220 9.36 -1.69 7.29
C ALA A 220 8.81 -2.73 8.27
N ALA A 221 8.04 -2.28 9.27
CA ALA A 221 7.45 -3.16 10.28
C ALA A 221 6.39 -4.11 9.69
N GLU A 222 5.45 -3.58 8.89
CA GLU A 222 4.36 -4.37 8.31
C GLU A 222 4.88 -5.40 7.31
N TYR A 223 5.75 -4.99 6.37
CA TYR A 223 6.26 -5.88 5.32
C TYR A 223 7.23 -6.94 5.87
N THR A 224 7.95 -6.65 6.95
CA THR A 224 8.74 -7.67 7.64
C THR A 224 7.85 -8.78 8.20
N VAL A 225 6.76 -8.42 8.86
CA VAL A 225 5.79 -9.40 9.39
C VAL A 225 5.11 -10.15 8.25
N ASN A 226 4.65 -9.46 7.21
CA ASN A 226 4.04 -10.08 6.04
C ASN A 226 4.98 -11.08 5.34
N GLY A 227 6.27 -10.76 5.25
CA GLY A 227 7.24 -11.58 4.53
C GLY A 227 7.81 -12.76 5.34
N TRP A 228 8.01 -12.59 6.64
CA TRP A 228 8.79 -13.53 7.43
C TRP A 228 7.99 -14.31 8.48
N MET A 229 6.78 -13.88 8.86
CA MET A 229 6.05 -14.48 9.96
C MET A 229 5.71 -15.95 9.75
N VAL A 230 5.34 -16.34 8.52
CA VAL A 230 5.08 -17.74 8.16
C VAL A 230 6.34 -18.59 8.36
N THR A 231 7.49 -18.10 7.89
CA THR A 231 8.79 -18.77 8.02
C THR A 231 9.21 -18.84 9.48
N TYR A 232 9.05 -17.74 10.22
CA TYR A 232 9.36 -17.68 11.65
C TYR A 232 8.58 -18.72 12.44
N TYR A 233 7.26 -18.76 12.30
CA TYR A 233 6.44 -19.74 13.02
C TYR A 233 6.72 -21.19 12.66
N LYS A 234 7.08 -21.46 11.40
CA LYS A 234 7.49 -22.83 10.98
C LYS A 234 8.86 -23.21 11.55
N LYS A 235 9.84 -22.33 11.45
CA LYS A 235 11.23 -22.61 11.89
C LYS A 235 11.34 -22.75 13.41
N GLU A 236 10.62 -21.89 14.17
CA GLU A 236 10.54 -21.98 15.63
C GLU A 236 9.53 -23.02 16.13
N GLN A 237 8.89 -23.79 15.21
CA GLN A 237 7.90 -24.83 15.52
C GLN A 237 6.70 -24.36 16.36
N ILE A 238 6.38 -23.06 16.30
CA ILE A 238 5.26 -22.46 17.03
C ILE A 238 3.91 -22.88 16.44
N LEU A 239 3.83 -22.98 15.10
CA LEU A 239 2.66 -23.42 14.35
C LEU A 239 3.01 -24.59 13.44
N SER A 240 2.05 -25.51 13.28
CA SER A 240 2.14 -26.54 12.25
C SER A 240 2.20 -25.90 10.86
N PRO A 241 2.85 -26.54 9.86
CA PRO A 241 2.95 -25.98 8.51
C PRO A 241 1.62 -25.60 7.87
N GLY A 242 0.56 -26.36 8.15
CA GLY A 242 -0.79 -26.08 7.66
C GLY A 242 -1.40 -24.79 8.27
N LEU A 243 -1.29 -24.60 9.59
CA LEU A 243 -1.77 -23.40 10.26
C LEU A 243 -0.93 -22.16 9.90
N ALA A 244 0.39 -22.32 9.76
CA ALA A 244 1.27 -21.22 9.41
C ALA A 244 0.91 -20.60 8.03
N ALA A 245 0.38 -21.38 7.09
CA ALA A 245 -0.06 -20.88 5.78
C ALA A 245 -1.20 -19.83 5.89
N TYR A 246 -2.03 -19.89 6.92
CA TYR A 246 -3.14 -18.94 7.12
C TYR A 246 -2.76 -17.67 7.88
N VAL A 247 -1.55 -17.55 8.40
CA VAL A 247 -1.09 -16.41 9.21
C VAL A 247 -1.29 -15.07 8.48
N VAL A 248 -0.92 -15.01 7.20
CA VAL A 248 -1.06 -13.79 6.39
C VAL A 248 -2.54 -13.45 6.16
N THR A 249 -3.37 -14.45 5.91
CA THR A 249 -4.83 -14.25 5.76
C THR A 249 -5.45 -13.71 7.05
N ILE A 250 -5.08 -14.27 8.20
CA ILE A 250 -5.53 -13.80 9.52
C ILE A 250 -5.09 -12.36 9.75
N GLN A 251 -3.85 -12.03 9.42
CA GLN A 251 -3.30 -10.68 9.56
C GLN A 251 -4.08 -9.66 8.71
N TRP A 252 -4.37 -9.97 7.44
CA TRP A 252 -5.15 -9.07 6.58
C TRP A 252 -6.59 -8.90 7.04
N LEU A 253 -7.22 -9.98 7.53
CA LEU A 253 -8.56 -9.91 8.12
C LEU A 253 -8.59 -9.02 9.36
N LEU A 254 -7.65 -9.21 10.27
CA LEU A 254 -7.54 -8.40 11.49
C LEU A 254 -7.21 -6.93 11.16
N SER A 255 -6.38 -6.68 10.16
CA SER A 255 -6.08 -5.34 9.66
C SER A 255 -7.33 -4.66 9.08
N LEU A 256 -8.16 -5.39 8.33
CA LEU A 256 -9.44 -4.87 7.84
C LEU A 256 -10.36 -4.47 9.00
N LEU A 257 -10.57 -5.36 9.97
CA LEU A 257 -11.41 -5.10 11.14
C LEU A 257 -10.89 -3.91 11.95
N ALA A 258 -9.57 -3.82 12.15
CA ALA A 258 -8.94 -2.71 12.86
C ALA A 258 -9.15 -1.37 12.16
N ARG A 259 -9.00 -1.32 10.82
CA ARG A 259 -9.24 -0.10 10.03
C ARG A 259 -10.68 0.38 10.15
N LEU A 260 -11.65 -0.54 10.12
CA LEU A 260 -13.06 -0.21 10.32
C LEU A 260 -13.32 0.27 11.76
N PHE A 261 -12.75 -0.41 12.76
CA PHE A 261 -12.88 0.01 14.17
C PHE A 261 -12.31 1.43 14.39
N ILE A 262 -11.14 1.72 13.85
CA ILE A 262 -10.51 3.06 13.94
C ILE A 262 -11.40 4.11 13.27
N ALA A 263 -11.94 3.82 12.08
CA ALA A 263 -12.74 4.75 11.31
C ALA A 263 -14.10 5.07 11.97
N PHE A 264 -14.75 4.08 12.54
CA PHE A 264 -16.13 4.22 13.02
C PHE A 264 -16.27 4.35 14.55
N VAL A 265 -15.36 3.74 15.30
CA VAL A 265 -15.45 3.68 16.78
C VAL A 265 -14.45 4.65 17.42
N LEU A 266 -13.16 4.51 17.12
CA LEU A 266 -12.10 5.24 17.81
C LEU A 266 -12.06 6.72 17.43
N LYS A 267 -12.28 7.06 16.16
CA LYS A 267 -12.36 8.43 15.62
C LYS A 267 -11.31 9.39 16.20
N PRO A 268 -10.01 9.13 16.04
CA PRO A 268 -8.98 9.83 16.78
C PRO A 268 -8.91 11.31 16.40
N LYS A 269 -9.17 12.20 17.38
CA LYS A 269 -9.13 13.67 17.20
C LYS A 269 -7.71 14.22 17.16
N LYS A 270 -6.72 13.51 17.73
CA LYS A 270 -5.33 13.91 17.81
C LYS A 270 -4.44 12.87 17.12
N PRO A 271 -4.23 12.97 15.78
CA PRO A 271 -3.63 11.89 15.00
C PRO A 271 -2.21 11.51 15.46
N TYR A 272 -1.36 12.48 15.79
CA TYR A 272 0.01 12.18 16.25
C TYR A 272 0.04 11.42 17.58
N ARG A 273 -0.84 11.77 18.56
CA ARG A 273 -0.94 11.02 19.81
C ARG A 273 -1.48 9.62 19.59
N ALA A 274 -2.47 9.47 18.70
CA ALA A 274 -3.00 8.16 18.35
C ALA A 274 -1.93 7.29 17.68
N LEU A 275 -1.12 7.84 16.77
CA LEU A 275 0.02 7.15 16.16
C LEU A 275 1.04 6.68 17.20
N SER A 276 1.41 7.53 18.16
CA SER A 276 2.33 7.12 19.25
C SER A 276 1.75 6.02 20.12
N LEU A 277 0.45 6.07 20.46
CA LEU A 277 -0.22 5.01 21.23
C LEU A 277 -0.29 3.69 20.45
N MET A 278 -0.62 3.76 19.15
CA MET A 278 -0.56 2.58 18.26
C MET A 278 0.86 2.03 18.20
N GLY A 279 1.88 2.91 18.09
CA GLY A 279 3.29 2.54 18.13
C GLY A 279 3.69 1.80 19.41
N ILE A 280 3.23 2.26 20.57
CA ILE A 280 3.47 1.56 21.85
C ILE A 280 2.82 0.18 21.83
N GLY A 281 1.53 0.11 21.44
CA GLY A 281 0.79 -1.15 21.39
C GLY A 281 1.41 -2.17 20.45
N LEU A 282 1.76 -1.76 19.22
CA LEU A 282 2.38 -2.66 18.23
C LEU A 282 3.78 -3.12 18.66
N THR A 283 4.60 -2.23 19.28
CA THR A 283 5.95 -2.59 19.74
C THR A 283 5.88 -3.58 20.89
N ALA A 284 4.99 -3.35 21.86
CA ALA A 284 4.76 -4.26 22.97
C ALA A 284 4.24 -5.63 22.47
N ALA A 285 3.24 -5.63 21.56
CA ALA A 285 2.71 -6.84 20.98
C ALA A 285 3.77 -7.62 20.21
N TYR A 286 4.62 -6.94 19.44
CA TYR A 286 5.70 -7.56 18.68
C TYR A 286 6.80 -8.13 19.58
N ALA A 287 7.21 -7.39 20.61
CA ALA A 287 8.19 -7.87 21.58
C ALA A 287 7.68 -9.09 22.34
N LEU A 288 6.38 -9.13 22.68
CA LEU A 288 5.74 -10.31 23.27
C LEU A 288 5.69 -11.47 22.28
N LEU A 289 5.33 -11.22 21.01
CA LEU A 289 5.26 -12.22 19.95
C LEU A 289 6.58 -13.00 19.80
N LEU A 290 7.72 -12.31 19.86
CA LEU A 290 9.04 -12.94 19.77
C LEU A 290 9.38 -13.86 20.95
N ARG A 291 8.62 -13.81 22.05
CA ARG A 291 8.78 -14.64 23.25
C ARG A 291 7.78 -15.78 23.34
N MET A 292 6.82 -15.84 22.40
CA MET A 292 5.78 -16.87 22.42
C MET A 292 6.31 -18.14 21.76
N ASP A 293 6.15 -19.26 22.46
CA ASP A 293 6.56 -20.59 22.00
C ASP A 293 5.36 -21.53 21.79
N SER A 294 4.13 -20.99 21.84
CA SER A 294 2.91 -21.76 21.60
C SER A 294 1.91 -21.03 20.72
N ALA A 295 1.08 -21.80 19.98
CA ALA A 295 0.22 -21.31 18.90
C ALA A 295 -0.75 -20.20 19.32
N VAL A 296 -1.52 -20.41 20.39
CA VAL A 296 -2.60 -19.48 20.78
C VAL A 296 -2.05 -18.11 21.20
N PRO A 297 -1.08 -18.00 22.15
CA PRO A 297 -0.48 -16.71 22.49
C PRO A 297 0.22 -16.03 21.31
N ALA A 298 0.87 -16.80 20.42
CA ALA A 298 1.53 -16.26 19.23
C ALA A 298 0.52 -15.63 18.25
N LEU A 299 -0.62 -16.27 18.02
CA LEU A 299 -1.68 -15.72 17.18
C LEU A 299 -2.39 -14.52 17.84
N CYS A 300 -2.58 -14.53 19.15
CA CYS A 300 -3.15 -13.40 19.88
C CYS A 300 -2.24 -12.17 19.82
N THR A 301 -0.94 -12.34 20.02
CA THR A 301 0.04 -11.25 19.94
C THR A 301 0.21 -10.74 18.52
N LEU A 302 0.18 -11.61 17.51
CA LEU A 302 0.13 -11.22 16.10
C LEU A 302 -1.15 -10.42 15.79
N GLY A 303 -2.28 -10.86 16.32
CA GLY A 303 -3.56 -10.15 16.17
C GLY A 303 -3.51 -8.74 16.77
N LEU A 304 -2.93 -8.60 17.95
CA LEU A 304 -2.76 -7.30 18.60
C LEU A 304 -1.79 -6.40 17.81
N PHE A 305 -0.68 -6.95 17.32
CA PHE A 305 0.24 -6.24 16.43
C PHE A 305 -0.50 -5.75 15.18
N SER A 306 -1.22 -6.64 14.48
CA SER A 306 -1.94 -6.32 13.25
C SER A 306 -3.01 -5.25 13.49
N PHE A 307 -3.70 -5.31 14.63
CA PHE A 307 -4.69 -4.30 15.03
C PHE A 307 -4.04 -2.93 15.22
N CYS A 308 -2.90 -2.86 15.90
CA CYS A 308 -2.23 -1.60 16.19
C CYS A 308 -1.58 -0.99 14.94
N ILE A 309 -0.98 -1.81 14.05
CA ILE A 309 -0.28 -1.29 12.86
C ILE A 309 -1.25 -0.85 11.76
N ALA A 310 -2.43 -1.47 11.66
CA ALA A 310 -3.36 -1.26 10.56
C ALA A 310 -3.83 0.19 10.38
N GLY A 311 -3.86 0.97 11.47
CA GLY A 311 -4.23 2.38 11.45
C GLY A 311 -3.06 3.33 11.24
N ALA A 312 -1.83 2.88 11.41
CA ALA A 312 -0.65 3.76 11.41
C ALA A 312 -0.40 4.35 10.01
N TYR A 313 -0.46 3.52 8.97
CA TYR A 313 -0.28 3.97 7.59
C TYR A 313 -1.32 5.00 7.13
N PRO A 314 -2.63 4.70 7.15
CA PRO A 314 -3.64 5.64 6.67
C PRO A 314 -3.65 6.95 7.49
N MET A 315 -3.42 6.87 8.79
CA MET A 315 -3.35 8.04 9.66
C MET A 315 -2.08 8.87 9.40
N GLY A 316 -0.94 8.23 9.18
CA GLY A 316 0.31 8.90 8.81
C GLY A 316 0.18 9.65 7.48
N VAL A 317 -0.43 9.03 6.46
CA VAL A 317 -0.72 9.70 5.18
C VAL A 317 -1.69 10.87 5.38
N ALA A 318 -2.72 10.72 6.21
CA ALA A 318 -3.65 11.82 6.51
C ALA A 318 -2.96 13.02 7.18
N CYS A 319 -1.89 12.79 7.95
CA CYS A 319 -1.10 13.84 8.61
C CYS A 319 -0.29 14.73 7.64
N VAL A 320 -0.17 14.36 6.36
CA VAL A 320 0.40 15.25 5.33
C VAL A 320 -0.40 16.56 5.24
N GLY A 321 -1.72 16.48 5.49
CA GLY A 321 -2.58 17.64 5.71
C GLY A 321 -2.62 18.59 4.51
N GLU A 322 -2.28 19.88 4.75
CA GLU A 322 -2.26 20.93 3.72
C GLU A 322 -1.15 20.76 2.67
N MET A 323 -0.09 20.02 3.01
CA MET A 323 0.98 19.69 2.06
C MET A 323 0.56 18.60 1.04
N MET A 324 -0.69 18.08 1.10
CA MET A 324 -1.15 16.98 0.26
C MET A 324 -1.28 17.41 -1.21
N SER A 325 -0.34 16.97 -2.01
CA SER A 325 -0.28 17.15 -3.47
C SER A 325 0.16 15.84 -4.13
N SER A 326 0.00 15.73 -5.46
CA SER A 326 0.48 14.55 -6.19
C SER A 326 1.97 14.29 -5.98
N ALA A 327 2.77 15.35 -5.89
CA ALA A 327 4.21 15.26 -5.68
C ALA A 327 4.56 14.83 -4.25
N SER A 328 3.95 15.46 -3.24
CA SER A 328 4.24 15.14 -1.83
C SER A 328 3.76 13.73 -1.46
N VAL A 329 2.56 13.35 -1.89
CA VAL A 329 2.03 11.99 -1.65
C VAL A 329 2.86 10.96 -2.41
N GLY A 330 3.19 11.22 -3.69
CA GLY A 330 4.02 10.32 -4.48
C GLY A 330 5.38 10.06 -3.84
N LEU A 331 6.06 11.12 -3.38
CA LEU A 331 7.37 11.01 -2.75
C LEU A 331 7.31 10.31 -1.40
N ILE A 332 6.34 10.63 -0.56
CA ILE A 332 6.20 10.03 0.78
C ILE A 332 5.86 8.54 0.68
N LEU A 333 4.99 8.15 -0.27
CA LEU A 333 4.67 6.75 -0.51
C LEU A 333 5.84 5.97 -1.12
N ALA A 334 6.62 6.59 -2.02
CA ALA A 334 7.83 5.98 -2.57
C ALA A 334 8.87 5.74 -1.47
N PHE A 335 9.10 6.73 -0.59
CA PHE A 335 10.02 6.62 0.55
C PHE A 335 9.55 5.55 1.54
N ALA A 336 8.26 5.49 1.85
CA ALA A 336 7.67 4.44 2.65
C ALA A 336 7.93 3.05 2.05
N GLY A 337 7.74 2.91 0.72
CA GLY A 337 7.99 1.67 -0.01
C GLY A 337 9.43 1.16 0.11
N VAL A 338 10.41 2.05 0.18
CA VAL A 338 11.82 1.68 0.42
C VAL A 338 11.98 0.95 1.76
N GLY A 339 11.27 1.38 2.81
CA GLY A 339 11.26 0.70 4.12
C GLY A 339 10.77 -0.75 4.00
N GLY A 340 9.66 -0.94 3.26
CA GLY A 340 9.08 -2.27 3.02
C GLY A 340 9.95 -3.19 2.15
N ILE A 341 10.95 -2.68 1.44
CA ILE A 341 11.92 -3.46 0.68
C ILE A 341 13.17 -3.76 1.51
N LEU A 342 13.76 -2.74 2.11
CA LEU A 342 15.05 -2.85 2.77
C LEU A 342 14.98 -3.66 4.08
N PHE A 343 13.96 -3.44 4.90
CA PHE A 343 13.91 -4.10 6.21
C PHE A 343 13.72 -5.61 6.15
N PRO A 344 12.79 -6.17 5.35
CA PRO A 344 12.69 -7.61 5.17
C PRO A 344 13.99 -8.24 4.66
N TRP A 345 14.75 -7.53 3.83
CA TRP A 345 16.04 -7.97 3.34
C TRP A 345 17.10 -8.01 4.45
N PHE A 346 17.21 -6.96 5.28
CA PHE A 346 18.10 -6.95 6.44
C PHE A 346 17.75 -8.02 7.45
N VAL A 347 16.45 -8.27 7.68
CA VAL A 347 15.98 -9.36 8.54
C VAL A 347 16.45 -10.71 7.99
N GLY A 348 16.39 -10.91 6.66
CA GLY A 348 16.90 -12.11 6.01
C GLY A 348 18.40 -12.31 6.26
N LEU A 349 19.21 -11.28 5.98
CA LEU A 349 20.66 -11.34 6.19
C LEU A 349 21.03 -11.65 7.66
N LEU A 350 20.35 -11.00 8.60
CA LEU A 350 20.61 -11.24 10.01
C LEU A 350 20.11 -12.62 10.46
N SER A 351 19.01 -13.10 9.86
CA SER A 351 18.49 -14.45 10.14
C SER A 351 19.46 -15.55 9.69
N ASP A 352 20.12 -15.35 8.56
CA ASP A 352 21.14 -16.30 8.06
C ASP A 352 22.39 -16.33 8.98
N ALA A 353 22.78 -15.17 9.53
CA ALA A 353 23.96 -15.04 10.38
C ALA A 353 23.71 -15.45 11.83
N ALA A 354 22.55 -15.15 12.41
CA ALA A 354 22.29 -15.25 13.86
C ALA A 354 20.97 -15.96 14.23
N GLY A 355 20.32 -16.60 13.27
CA GLY A 355 19.04 -17.29 13.44
C GLY A 355 17.83 -16.39 13.29
N ILE A 356 16.68 -16.99 12.92
CA ILE A 356 15.48 -16.27 12.51
C ILE A 356 14.88 -15.40 13.63
N ARG A 357 14.94 -15.83 14.89
CA ARG A 357 14.44 -15.06 16.05
C ARG A 357 15.23 -13.76 16.21
N THR A 358 16.56 -13.80 16.04
CA THR A 358 17.43 -12.62 16.08
C THR A 358 17.15 -11.69 14.88
N GLY A 359 17.03 -12.27 13.70
CA GLY A 359 16.65 -11.50 12.50
C GLY A 359 15.31 -10.77 12.68
N MET A 360 14.30 -11.46 13.17
CA MET A 360 12.99 -10.87 13.46
C MET A 360 13.06 -9.78 14.53
N ALA A 361 13.95 -9.87 15.52
CA ALA A 361 14.11 -8.83 16.55
C ALA A 361 14.56 -7.49 15.97
N LEU A 362 15.22 -7.45 14.81
CA LEU A 362 15.60 -6.22 14.10
C LEU A 362 14.36 -5.33 13.82
N ASN A 363 13.19 -5.95 13.63
CA ASN A 363 11.94 -5.23 13.36
C ASN A 363 11.43 -4.39 14.54
N LEU A 364 12.01 -4.54 15.73
CA LEU A 364 11.74 -3.63 16.87
C LEU A 364 12.25 -2.20 16.61
N ILE A 365 13.25 -2.03 15.74
CA ILE A 365 13.79 -0.70 15.39
C ILE A 365 12.72 0.16 14.68
N PRO A 366 12.12 -0.27 13.55
CA PRO A 366 11.06 0.51 12.94
C PRO A 366 9.81 0.61 13.82
N CYS A 367 9.48 -0.40 14.63
CA CYS A 367 8.40 -0.28 15.61
C CYS A 367 8.63 0.86 16.59
N ALA A 368 9.85 1.01 17.12
CA ALA A 368 10.22 2.15 17.98
C ALA A 368 10.13 3.49 17.23
N GLY A 369 10.47 3.53 15.94
CA GLY A 369 10.30 4.72 15.09
C GLY A 369 8.86 5.22 15.05
N ILE A 370 7.88 4.31 15.00
CA ILE A 370 6.44 4.65 15.02
C ILE A 370 6.01 5.27 16.37
N ILE A 371 6.74 5.05 17.45
CA ILE A 371 6.51 5.71 18.74
C ILE A 371 7.14 7.11 18.76
N LEU A 372 8.44 7.15 18.45
CA LEU A 372 9.28 8.33 18.69
C LEU A 372 9.00 9.48 17.74
N ILE A 373 8.78 9.17 16.45
CA ILE A 373 8.59 10.20 15.42
C ILE A 373 7.30 11.00 15.62
N PRO A 374 6.11 10.39 15.83
CA PRO A 374 4.89 11.14 16.11
C PRO A 374 4.94 11.89 17.45
N ALA A 375 5.65 11.35 18.46
CA ALA A 375 5.88 12.06 19.73
C ALA A 375 6.70 13.34 19.52
N LEU A 376 7.75 13.28 18.69
CA LEU A 376 8.54 14.45 18.30
C LEU A 376 7.69 15.46 17.53
N LEU A 377 6.89 15.01 16.55
CA LEU A 377 5.98 15.87 15.79
C LEU A 377 4.97 16.60 16.68
N THR A 378 4.47 15.94 17.72
CA THR A 378 3.57 16.55 18.69
C THR A 378 4.24 17.70 19.45
N ARG A 379 5.51 17.54 19.81
CA ARG A 379 6.30 18.59 20.51
C ARG A 379 6.59 19.77 19.59
N LEU A 380 7.00 19.52 18.35
CA LEU A 380 7.32 20.59 17.38
C LEU A 380 6.10 21.47 17.07
N ARG A 381 4.90 20.87 16.89
CA ARG A 381 3.67 21.65 16.66
C ARG A 381 3.16 22.38 17.91
N GLY A 382 3.41 21.87 19.09
CA GLY A 382 3.07 22.56 20.34
C GLY A 382 3.91 23.84 20.56
N GLN A 383 5.10 23.91 19.98
CA GLN A 383 5.96 25.11 20.04
C GLN A 383 5.61 26.18 18.99
N THR A 384 4.97 25.79 17.87
CA THR A 384 4.54 26.73 16.81
C THR A 384 3.17 27.35 17.06
N SER A 385 2.44 26.87 18.08
CA SER A 385 1.10 27.40 18.46
C SER A 385 1.12 28.24 19.74
N GLN A 386 2.30 28.56 20.27
CA GLN A 386 2.56 29.62 21.28
C GLN A 386 3.26 30.80 20.60
#